data_7191ff611bb34ec1504092a7d722ae52
#
_entry.id   7191ff611bb34ec1504092a7d722ae52
#
_cell.length_a   1.000
_cell.length_b   1.000
_cell.length_c   1.000
_cell.angle_alpha   90.00
_cell.angle_beta   90.00
_cell.angle_gamma   90.00
#
_symmetry.space_group_name_H-M   'P 1'
#
loop_
_entity.id
_entity.type
_entity.pdbx_description
1 polymer ?
#
loop_
_entity_poly.entity_id
_entity_poly.type
_entity_poly.pdbx_seq_one_letter_code
_entity_poly.pdbx_strand_id
1 'polypeptide(L)'
;MPLLIERHGQVAADTVIEHTGDRILMVLRGDDIVTRLGDCRFAICLGPSRHMDLEVCIQMAGRIQTIIEEPISIDGVSVYVTATIGFCLSNRVPSANSTDWAQATSIALREAQKRGPASIRAFADEMRRVAQVRTKLREEVSDALENGQIIPWYQPQISTDTGRVSGFESLARWHHPERGMIAPADFLPAIEQAGLLERLAEVMIYHSFTALKA
;
A
#
# COMPACT_ATOMS: atom_id res chain seq x y z
N MET A 1 -10.29 1.58 -12.33
CA MET A 1 -11.77 1.36 -12.30
C MET A 1 -12.57 2.66 -12.14
N PRO A 2 -12.34 3.60 -11.19
CA PRO A 2 -13.14 4.83 -11.12
C PRO A 2 -13.22 5.60 -12.43
N LEU A 3 -12.11 5.82 -13.10
CA LEU A 3 -12.06 6.49 -14.41
C LEU A 3 -12.82 5.74 -15.53
N LEU A 4 -12.89 4.41 -15.45
CA LEU A 4 -13.66 3.62 -16.41
C LEU A 4 -15.15 3.81 -16.18
N ILE A 5 -15.58 3.78 -14.91
CA ILE A 5 -16.99 4.01 -14.53
C ILE A 5 -17.43 5.43 -14.95
N GLU A 6 -16.57 6.41 -14.71
CA GLU A 6 -16.85 7.81 -15.06
C GLU A 6 -16.99 8.01 -16.58
N ARG A 7 -16.17 7.33 -17.40
CA ARG A 7 -16.16 7.48 -18.86
C ARG A 7 -17.17 6.60 -19.58
N HIS A 8 -17.39 5.38 -19.10
CA HIS A 8 -18.14 4.33 -19.82
C HIS A 8 -19.29 3.73 -19.02
N GLY A 9 -19.50 4.21 -17.78
CA GLY A 9 -20.57 3.73 -16.90
C GLY A 9 -20.27 2.42 -16.18
N GLN A 10 -21.19 2.03 -15.30
CA GLN A 10 -21.04 0.84 -14.43
C GLN A 10 -21.08 -0.47 -15.23
N VAL A 11 -21.93 -0.55 -16.25
CA VAL A 11 -22.07 -1.76 -17.09
C VAL A 11 -20.77 -2.10 -17.80
N ALA A 12 -20.07 -1.10 -18.34
CA ALA A 12 -18.78 -1.28 -18.97
C ALA A 12 -17.71 -1.77 -17.96
N ALA A 13 -17.75 -1.24 -16.74
CA ALA A 13 -16.85 -1.69 -15.67
C ALA A 13 -17.11 -3.14 -15.28
N ASP A 14 -18.36 -3.54 -15.17
CA ASP A 14 -18.76 -4.92 -14.87
C ASP A 14 -18.32 -5.88 -15.96
N THR A 15 -18.48 -5.49 -17.23
CA THR A 15 -18.00 -6.25 -18.39
C THR A 15 -16.48 -6.45 -18.35
N VAL A 16 -15.72 -5.40 -18.02
CA VAL A 16 -14.25 -5.52 -17.88
C VAL A 16 -13.87 -6.49 -16.76
N ILE A 17 -14.58 -6.46 -15.64
CA ILE A 17 -14.32 -7.35 -14.50
C ILE A 17 -14.62 -8.80 -14.87
N GLU A 18 -15.73 -9.06 -15.56
CA GLU A 18 -16.12 -10.38 -16.04
C GLU A 18 -15.06 -10.95 -17.00
N HIS A 19 -14.72 -10.19 -18.05
CA HIS A 19 -13.63 -10.59 -18.97
C HIS A 19 -12.30 -10.82 -18.28
N THR A 20 -11.97 -10.02 -17.26
CA THR A 20 -10.76 -10.22 -16.46
C THR A 20 -10.79 -11.55 -15.71
N GLY A 21 -11.94 -11.89 -15.11
CA GLY A 21 -12.14 -13.18 -14.46
C GLY A 21 -11.98 -14.37 -15.41
N ASP A 22 -12.59 -14.29 -16.59
CA ASP A 22 -12.49 -15.33 -17.63
C ASP A 22 -11.05 -15.51 -18.12
N ARG A 23 -10.32 -14.43 -18.33
CA ARG A 23 -8.91 -14.47 -18.71
C ARG A 23 -8.03 -15.11 -17.65
N ILE A 24 -8.27 -14.82 -16.37
CA ILE A 24 -7.57 -15.48 -15.26
C ILE A 24 -7.82 -16.98 -15.32
N LEU A 25 -9.07 -17.40 -15.51
CA LEU A 25 -9.45 -18.81 -15.61
C LEU A 25 -8.73 -19.55 -16.74
N MET A 26 -8.48 -18.89 -17.90
CA MET A 26 -7.75 -19.47 -19.01
C MET A 26 -6.29 -19.83 -18.69
N VAL A 27 -5.67 -19.17 -17.71
CA VAL A 27 -4.28 -19.40 -17.29
C VAL A 27 -4.18 -20.46 -16.19
N LEU A 28 -5.26 -20.64 -15.43
CA LEU A 28 -5.32 -21.53 -14.28
C LEU A 28 -5.56 -22.98 -14.68
N ARG A 29 -5.17 -23.92 -13.78
CA ARG A 29 -5.40 -25.35 -13.93
C ARG A 29 -6.71 -25.74 -13.23
N GLY A 30 -7.19 -26.97 -13.49
CA GLY A 30 -8.46 -27.46 -12.93
C GLY A 30 -8.53 -27.52 -11.41
N ASP A 31 -7.37 -27.65 -10.74
CA ASP A 31 -7.29 -27.66 -9.25
C ASP A 31 -7.06 -26.26 -8.65
N ASP A 32 -6.86 -25.22 -9.48
CA ASP A 32 -6.70 -23.86 -9.02
C ASP A 32 -8.07 -23.22 -8.81
N ILE A 33 -8.17 -22.36 -7.81
CA ILE A 33 -9.41 -21.68 -7.44
C ILE A 33 -9.21 -20.18 -7.62
N VAL A 34 -10.16 -19.54 -8.32
CA VAL A 34 -10.25 -18.09 -8.38
C VAL A 34 -11.57 -17.63 -7.79
N THR A 35 -11.53 -16.53 -7.05
CA THR A 35 -12.72 -15.87 -6.50
C THR A 35 -12.59 -14.36 -6.60
N ARG A 36 -13.71 -13.68 -6.82
CA ARG A 36 -13.80 -12.22 -6.77
C ARG A 36 -14.01 -11.78 -5.32
N LEU A 37 -13.15 -10.88 -4.82
CA LEU A 37 -13.19 -10.37 -3.44
C LEU A 37 -13.81 -8.95 -3.33
N GLY A 38 -14.43 -8.44 -4.38
CA GLY A 38 -15.01 -7.10 -4.42
C GLY A 38 -14.82 -6.45 -5.78
N ASP A 39 -14.87 -5.12 -5.86
CA ASP A 39 -15.01 -4.37 -7.11
C ASP A 39 -14.05 -4.79 -8.23
N CYS A 40 -12.76 -4.81 -7.96
CA CYS A 40 -11.75 -5.16 -8.96
C CYS A 40 -10.62 -6.02 -8.37
N ARG A 41 -10.92 -6.84 -7.36
CA ARG A 41 -9.96 -7.73 -6.71
C ARG A 41 -10.36 -9.17 -6.89
N PHE A 42 -9.36 -9.98 -7.28
CA PHE A 42 -9.47 -11.42 -7.36
C PHE A 42 -8.48 -12.07 -6.40
N ALA A 43 -8.88 -13.17 -5.80
CA ALA A 43 -7.98 -14.06 -5.08
C ALA A 43 -7.84 -15.36 -5.86
N ILE A 44 -6.62 -15.84 -5.94
CA ILE A 44 -6.27 -17.09 -6.63
C ILE A 44 -5.57 -17.98 -5.62
N CYS A 45 -6.07 -19.19 -5.46
CA CYS A 45 -5.41 -20.25 -4.71
C CYS A 45 -4.94 -21.31 -5.70
N LEU A 46 -3.62 -21.46 -5.80
CA LEU A 46 -3.03 -22.47 -6.66
C LEU A 46 -3.08 -23.85 -5.99
N GLY A 47 -3.52 -24.84 -6.72
CA GLY A 47 -3.57 -26.21 -6.28
C GLY A 47 -2.18 -26.78 -5.94
N PRO A 48 -2.11 -27.91 -5.23
CA PRO A 48 -0.84 -28.52 -4.85
C PRO A 48 0.02 -28.87 -6.06
N SER A 49 1.27 -28.44 -6.03
CA SER A 49 2.25 -28.76 -7.08
C SER A 49 3.58 -29.16 -6.46
N ARG A 50 4.27 -30.15 -7.10
CA ARG A 50 5.58 -30.64 -6.63
C ARG A 50 6.69 -29.60 -6.70
N HIS A 51 6.55 -28.61 -7.57
CA HIS A 51 7.56 -27.57 -7.86
C HIS A 51 6.90 -26.18 -7.86
N MET A 52 6.44 -25.73 -6.68
CA MET A 52 5.90 -24.39 -6.52
C MET A 52 6.92 -23.55 -5.78
N ASP A 53 7.89 -23.02 -6.51
CA ASP A 53 8.90 -22.12 -6.00
C ASP A 53 8.61 -20.65 -6.36
N LEU A 54 9.50 -19.76 -5.97
CA LEU A 54 9.37 -18.33 -6.21
C LEU A 54 9.35 -18.00 -7.71
N GLU A 55 10.19 -18.66 -8.49
CA GLU A 55 10.32 -18.40 -9.93
C GLU A 55 9.06 -18.81 -10.68
N VAL A 56 8.54 -19.99 -10.40
CA VAL A 56 7.27 -20.48 -10.96
C VAL A 56 6.12 -19.55 -10.64
N CYS A 57 6.05 -19.04 -9.41
CA CYS A 57 5.00 -18.09 -9.02
C CYS A 57 5.14 -16.73 -9.73
N ILE A 58 6.36 -16.23 -9.91
CA ILE A 58 6.61 -15.00 -10.68
C ILE A 58 6.21 -15.18 -12.14
N GLN A 59 6.58 -16.30 -12.77
CA GLN A 59 6.21 -16.61 -14.14
C GLN A 59 4.69 -16.73 -14.31
N MET A 60 4.01 -17.38 -13.36
CA MET A 60 2.55 -17.47 -13.36
C MET A 60 1.90 -16.09 -13.22
N ALA A 61 2.38 -15.27 -12.30
CA ALA A 61 1.89 -13.91 -12.13
C ALA A 61 2.10 -13.07 -13.40
N GLY A 62 3.26 -13.18 -14.06
CA GLY A 62 3.54 -12.51 -15.32
C GLY A 62 2.58 -12.98 -16.43
N ARG A 63 2.29 -14.27 -16.54
CA ARG A 63 1.32 -14.80 -17.52
C ARG A 63 -0.08 -14.25 -17.25
N ILE A 64 -0.51 -14.15 -15.99
CA ILE A 64 -1.80 -13.56 -15.63
C ILE A 64 -1.83 -12.08 -16.03
N GLN A 65 -0.77 -11.33 -15.78
CA GLN A 65 -0.69 -9.93 -16.22
C GLN A 65 -0.82 -9.80 -17.73
N THR A 66 -0.01 -10.56 -18.49
CA THR A 66 -0.01 -10.50 -19.95
C THR A 66 -1.41 -10.73 -20.54
N ILE A 67 -2.15 -11.73 -20.06
CA ILE A 67 -3.48 -12.00 -20.58
C ILE A 67 -4.51 -10.95 -20.15
N ILE A 68 -4.36 -10.36 -18.97
CA ILE A 68 -5.24 -9.29 -18.50
C ILE A 68 -5.02 -8.01 -19.31
N GLU A 69 -3.78 -7.73 -19.70
CA GLU A 69 -3.39 -6.51 -20.44
C GLU A 69 -3.83 -6.52 -21.91
N GLU A 70 -4.28 -7.64 -22.44
CA GLU A 70 -4.91 -7.66 -23.77
C GLU A 70 -6.11 -6.72 -23.80
N PRO A 71 -6.32 -5.96 -24.91
CA PRO A 71 -7.43 -5.02 -24.99
C PRO A 71 -8.78 -5.72 -24.87
N ILE A 72 -9.72 -5.05 -24.19
CA ILE A 72 -11.13 -5.46 -24.09
C ILE A 72 -11.95 -4.50 -24.94
N SER A 73 -12.71 -5.01 -25.90
CA SER A 73 -13.58 -4.19 -26.73
C SER A 73 -14.93 -3.97 -26.01
N ILE A 74 -15.28 -2.73 -25.78
CA ILE A 74 -16.57 -2.32 -25.20
C ILE A 74 -17.19 -1.26 -26.13
N ASP A 75 -18.34 -1.56 -26.73
CA ASP A 75 -19.04 -0.65 -27.65
C ASP A 75 -18.15 -0.07 -28.74
N GLY A 76 -17.21 -0.88 -29.27
CA GLY A 76 -16.27 -0.49 -30.31
C GLY A 76 -15.05 0.31 -29.82
N VAL A 77 -14.91 0.53 -28.52
CA VAL A 77 -13.76 1.17 -27.89
C VAL A 77 -12.87 0.12 -27.24
N SER A 78 -11.56 0.19 -27.48
CA SER A 78 -10.58 -0.69 -26.81
C SER A 78 -10.20 -0.13 -25.44
N VAL A 79 -10.50 -0.90 -24.40
CA VAL A 79 -10.14 -0.59 -23.01
C VAL A 79 -8.92 -1.42 -22.60
N TYR A 80 -7.93 -0.78 -22.00
CA TYR A 80 -6.72 -1.40 -21.48
C TYR A 80 -6.75 -1.37 -19.96
N VAL A 81 -6.47 -2.51 -19.34
CA VAL A 81 -6.36 -2.65 -17.89
C VAL A 81 -5.03 -3.29 -17.53
N THR A 82 -4.54 -3.01 -16.34
CA THR A 82 -3.34 -3.63 -15.77
C THR A 82 -3.68 -4.29 -14.46
N ALA A 83 -2.94 -5.34 -14.10
CA ALA A 83 -3.08 -6.03 -12.83
C ALA A 83 -1.84 -5.86 -11.96
N THR A 84 -2.05 -5.48 -10.71
CA THR A 84 -1.02 -5.53 -9.66
C THR A 84 -1.21 -6.79 -8.85
N ILE A 85 -0.15 -7.56 -8.64
CA ILE A 85 -0.23 -8.91 -8.05
C ILE A 85 0.64 -9.00 -6.80
N GLY A 86 0.02 -9.39 -5.69
CA GLY A 86 0.71 -9.84 -4.48
C GLY A 86 0.51 -11.32 -4.28
N PHE A 87 1.54 -12.09 -3.96
CA PHE A 87 1.40 -13.51 -3.71
C PHE A 87 2.23 -13.97 -2.51
N CYS A 88 1.87 -15.12 -1.96
CA CYS A 88 2.55 -15.75 -0.86
C CYS A 88 2.83 -17.22 -1.17
N LEU A 89 4.06 -17.67 -0.91
CA LEU A 89 4.44 -19.07 -0.96
C LEU A 89 4.03 -19.77 0.35
N SER A 90 3.56 -21.00 0.27
CA SER A 90 3.12 -21.79 1.43
C SER A 90 4.20 -21.95 2.51
N ASN A 91 5.48 -22.07 2.10
CA ASN A 91 6.62 -22.18 3.01
C ASN A 91 7.03 -20.87 3.69
N ARG A 92 6.41 -19.74 3.33
CA ARG A 92 6.66 -18.41 3.93
C ARG A 92 5.70 -18.07 5.06
N VAL A 93 4.68 -18.89 5.29
CA VAL A 93 3.72 -18.73 6.38
C VAL A 93 3.77 -19.98 7.24
N PRO A 94 4.28 -19.91 8.49
CA PRO A 94 4.46 -21.08 9.37
C PRO A 94 3.16 -21.78 9.72
N SER A 95 2.06 -21.01 9.84
CA SER A 95 0.74 -21.55 10.11
C SER A 95 0.07 -21.97 8.81
N ALA A 96 -0.44 -23.19 8.76
CA ALA A 96 -1.16 -23.69 7.59
C ALA A 96 -2.63 -23.22 7.54
N ASN A 97 -2.96 -22.07 8.16
CA ASN A 97 -4.34 -21.57 8.14
C ASN A 97 -4.58 -20.55 7.01
N SER A 98 -5.81 -20.58 6.49
CA SER A 98 -6.22 -19.73 5.36
C SER A 98 -6.18 -18.23 5.68
N THR A 99 -6.43 -17.85 6.94
CA THR A 99 -6.43 -16.45 7.39
C THR A 99 -5.04 -15.84 7.28
N ASP A 100 -4.01 -16.55 7.72
CA ASP A 100 -2.62 -16.06 7.67
C ASP A 100 -2.10 -15.96 6.24
N TRP A 101 -2.51 -16.88 5.36
CA TRP A 101 -2.16 -16.80 3.93
C TRP A 101 -2.86 -15.63 3.26
N ALA A 102 -4.14 -15.42 3.53
CA ALA A 102 -4.88 -14.27 3.00
C ALA A 102 -4.28 -12.95 3.48
N GLN A 103 -3.88 -12.87 4.76
CA GLN A 103 -3.21 -11.70 5.33
C GLN A 103 -1.84 -11.45 4.68
N ALA A 104 -1.01 -12.48 4.54
CA ALA A 104 0.30 -12.40 3.92
C ALA A 104 0.20 -11.93 2.45
N THR A 105 -0.72 -12.52 1.70
CA THR A 105 -1.00 -12.14 0.31
C THR A 105 -1.50 -10.68 0.21
N SER A 106 -2.38 -10.26 1.13
CA SER A 106 -2.88 -8.88 1.19
C SER A 106 -1.77 -7.87 1.52
N ILE A 107 -0.81 -8.24 2.37
CA ILE A 107 0.36 -7.41 2.67
C ILE A 107 1.23 -7.28 1.41
N ALA A 108 1.52 -8.39 0.72
CA ALA A 108 2.29 -8.39 -0.52
C ALA A 108 1.63 -7.53 -1.61
N LEU A 109 0.30 -7.64 -1.76
CA LEU A 109 -0.46 -6.81 -2.71
C LEU A 109 -0.35 -5.31 -2.39
N ARG A 110 -0.49 -4.91 -1.14
CA ARG A 110 -0.32 -3.51 -0.73
C ARG A 110 1.09 -3.00 -1.02
N GLU A 111 2.11 -3.81 -0.79
CA GLU A 111 3.50 -3.43 -1.12
C GLU A 111 3.75 -3.37 -2.64
N ALA A 112 3.07 -4.21 -3.42
CA ALA A 112 3.07 -4.10 -4.88
C ALA A 112 2.42 -2.79 -5.35
N GLN A 113 1.26 -2.44 -4.83
CA GLN A 113 0.52 -1.22 -5.17
C GLN A 113 1.31 0.07 -4.92
N LYS A 114 2.14 0.11 -3.86
CA LYS A 114 3.02 1.26 -3.57
C LYS A 114 4.11 1.47 -4.64
N ARG A 115 4.45 0.44 -5.41
CA ARG A 115 5.47 0.52 -6.46
C ARG A 115 4.92 0.97 -7.81
N GLY A 116 3.61 1.07 -7.91
CA GLY A 116 2.91 1.48 -9.11
C GLY A 116 2.11 0.36 -9.78
N PRO A 117 1.45 0.67 -10.91
CA PRO A 117 0.66 -0.29 -11.65
C PRO A 117 1.52 -1.43 -12.20
N ALA A 118 0.90 -2.55 -12.50
CA ALA A 118 1.51 -3.76 -13.07
C ALA A 118 2.69 -4.34 -12.25
N SER A 119 2.77 -4.04 -10.95
CA SER A 119 3.81 -4.57 -10.08
C SER A 119 3.48 -5.96 -9.57
N ILE A 120 4.50 -6.82 -9.43
CA ILE A 120 4.40 -8.15 -8.82
C ILE A 120 5.24 -8.18 -7.54
N ARG A 121 4.68 -8.72 -6.45
CA ARG A 121 5.38 -8.87 -5.17
C ARG A 121 5.09 -10.21 -4.51
N ALA A 122 6.18 -10.89 -4.11
CA ALA A 122 6.10 -12.01 -3.19
C ALA A 122 6.11 -11.50 -1.75
N PHE A 123 5.32 -12.14 -0.89
CA PHE A 123 5.36 -11.88 0.55
C PHE A 123 6.73 -12.21 1.13
N ALA A 124 7.19 -11.35 2.04
CA ALA A 124 8.36 -11.58 2.89
C ALA A 124 8.00 -11.19 4.33
N ASP A 125 8.58 -11.87 5.32
CA ASP A 125 8.29 -11.64 6.75
C ASP A 125 8.57 -10.20 7.19
N GLU A 126 9.57 -9.56 6.59
CA GLU A 126 9.86 -8.15 6.84
C GLU A 126 8.66 -7.24 6.50
N MET A 127 7.92 -7.54 5.45
CA MET A 127 6.69 -6.79 5.10
C MET A 127 5.64 -6.90 6.20
N ARG A 128 5.53 -8.07 6.85
CA ARG A 128 4.63 -8.28 8.00
C ARG A 128 5.04 -7.42 9.18
N ARG A 129 6.31 -7.40 9.52
CA ARG A 129 6.85 -6.58 10.62
C ARG A 129 6.57 -5.09 10.38
N VAL A 130 6.87 -4.61 9.20
CA VAL A 130 6.58 -3.21 8.80
C VAL A 130 5.08 -2.90 8.89
N ALA A 131 4.22 -3.81 8.41
CA ALA A 131 2.78 -3.63 8.49
C ALA A 131 2.27 -3.59 9.95
N GLN A 132 2.81 -4.44 10.83
CA GLN A 132 2.47 -4.45 12.26
C GLN A 132 2.90 -3.16 12.97
N VAL A 133 4.12 -2.67 12.69
CA VAL A 133 4.59 -1.40 13.22
C VAL A 133 3.67 -0.25 12.80
N ARG A 134 3.30 -0.18 11.52
CA ARG A 134 2.38 0.84 11.02
C ARG A 134 1.01 0.78 11.67
N THR A 135 0.48 -0.41 11.90
CA THR A 135 -0.81 -0.56 12.60
C THR A 135 -0.72 -0.01 14.03
N LYS A 136 0.33 -0.37 14.77
CA LYS A 136 0.55 0.15 16.12
C LYS A 136 0.73 1.67 16.15
N LEU A 137 1.55 2.22 15.25
CA LEU A 137 1.73 3.68 15.15
C LEU A 137 0.41 4.41 14.88
N ARG A 138 -0.49 3.80 14.08
CA ARG A 138 -1.81 4.37 13.82
C ARG A 138 -2.71 4.37 15.06
N GLU A 139 -2.61 3.36 15.90
CA GLU A 139 -3.36 3.28 17.16
C GLU A 139 -2.85 4.28 18.18
N GLU A 140 -1.53 4.54 18.20
CA GLU A 140 -0.84 5.36 19.19
C GLU A 140 -0.77 6.85 18.81
N VAL A 141 -0.98 7.20 17.53
CA VAL A 141 -0.69 8.56 17.02
C VAL A 141 -1.62 9.64 17.58
N SER A 142 -2.88 9.31 17.89
CA SER A 142 -3.81 10.25 18.51
C SER A 142 -3.32 10.64 19.90
N ASP A 143 -3.01 9.64 20.71
CA ASP A 143 -2.48 9.83 22.06
C ASP A 143 -1.13 10.57 22.05
N ALA A 144 -0.30 10.30 21.03
CA ALA A 144 0.99 10.97 20.86
C ALA A 144 0.85 12.49 20.64
N LEU A 145 -0.16 12.91 19.87
CA LEU A 145 -0.46 14.33 19.67
C LEU A 145 -1.01 14.98 20.97
N GLU A 146 -1.89 14.27 21.68
CA GLU A 146 -2.48 14.77 22.91
C GLU A 146 -1.47 14.90 24.04
N ASN A 147 -0.53 13.95 24.13
CA ASN A 147 0.48 13.90 25.19
C ASN A 147 1.77 14.68 24.83
N GLY A 148 1.78 15.45 23.74
CA GLY A 148 2.93 16.28 23.35
C GLY A 148 4.18 15.48 22.97
N GLN A 149 4.02 14.25 22.52
CA GLN A 149 5.14 13.40 22.06
C GLN A 149 5.62 13.79 20.65
N ILE A 150 4.77 14.50 19.88
CA ILE A 150 5.12 14.99 18.55
C ILE A 150 5.44 16.48 18.68
N ILE A 151 6.69 16.83 18.44
CA ILE A 151 7.23 18.17 18.58
C ILE A 151 7.98 18.61 17.34
N PRO A 152 8.11 19.91 17.07
CA PRO A 152 8.94 20.42 15.99
C PRO A 152 10.42 20.38 16.34
N TRP A 153 11.23 19.99 15.35
CA TRP A 153 12.63 20.32 15.26
C TRP A 153 12.82 21.40 14.24
N TYR A 154 13.81 22.27 14.44
CA TYR A 154 14.04 23.44 13.57
C TYR A 154 15.32 23.25 12.79
N GLN A 155 15.21 23.23 11.46
CA GLN A 155 16.35 23.19 10.55
C GLN A 155 16.61 24.60 10.02
N PRO A 156 17.80 25.18 10.24
CA PRO A 156 18.11 26.52 9.76
C PRO A 156 18.22 26.55 8.24
N GLN A 157 17.62 27.57 7.63
CA GLN A 157 17.78 27.90 6.23
C GLN A 157 18.82 29.01 6.09
N ILE A 158 19.84 28.76 5.27
CA ILE A 158 20.95 29.69 5.06
C ILE A 158 20.79 30.34 3.70
N SER A 159 20.84 31.68 3.66
CA SER A 159 20.90 32.43 2.40
C SER A 159 22.25 32.16 1.72
N THR A 160 22.22 31.68 0.50
CA THR A 160 23.44 31.44 -0.30
C THR A 160 24.21 32.72 -0.63
N ASP A 161 23.51 33.87 -0.72
CA ASP A 161 24.10 35.15 -1.06
C ASP A 161 24.84 35.80 0.12
N THR A 162 24.31 35.61 1.34
CA THR A 162 24.80 36.31 2.52
C THR A 162 25.49 35.40 3.54
N GLY A 163 25.32 34.09 3.42
CA GLY A 163 25.80 33.10 4.41
C GLY A 163 25.08 33.19 5.76
N ARG A 164 24.00 33.95 5.87
CA ARG A 164 23.25 34.17 7.12
C ARG A 164 22.01 33.29 7.18
N VAL A 165 21.56 32.99 8.39
CA VAL A 165 20.27 32.33 8.59
C VAL A 165 19.15 33.26 8.13
N SER A 166 18.33 32.79 7.20
CA SER A 166 17.16 33.48 6.65
C SER A 166 15.85 33.00 7.23
N GLY A 167 15.83 31.80 7.84
CA GLY A 167 14.64 31.21 8.43
C GLY A 167 14.91 29.83 9.01
N PHE A 168 13.85 29.17 9.46
CA PHE A 168 13.88 27.81 9.96
C PHE A 168 12.75 27.00 9.34
N GLU A 169 13.04 25.79 8.95
CA GLU A 169 12.01 24.80 8.62
C GLU A 169 11.62 24.03 9.87
N SER A 170 10.32 23.96 10.12
CA SER A 170 9.75 23.21 11.25
C SER A 170 9.41 21.79 10.82
N LEU A 171 10.15 20.83 11.33
CA LEU A 171 10.07 19.42 10.97
C LEU A 171 9.56 18.60 12.16
N ALA A 172 8.39 17.97 12.00
CA ALA A 172 7.81 17.13 13.04
C ALA A 172 8.74 15.97 13.41
N ARG A 173 8.82 15.67 14.71
CA ARG A 173 9.52 14.50 15.26
C ARG A 173 8.67 13.88 16.35
N TRP A 174 8.51 12.58 16.30
CA TRP A 174 7.79 11.85 17.34
C TRP A 174 8.76 11.20 18.32
N HIS A 175 8.76 11.68 19.55
CA HIS A 175 9.49 11.09 20.67
C HIS A 175 8.64 10.00 21.32
N HIS A 176 8.71 8.80 20.74
CA HIS A 176 7.95 7.67 21.23
C HIS A 176 8.59 7.09 22.52
N PRO A 177 7.80 6.83 23.58
CA PRO A 177 8.35 6.41 24.87
C PRO A 177 9.15 5.09 24.82
N GLU A 178 8.73 4.16 23.98
CA GLU A 178 9.37 2.84 23.88
C GLU A 178 10.33 2.72 22.68
N ARG A 179 10.08 3.45 21.57
CA ARG A 179 10.81 3.30 20.30
C ARG A 179 11.81 4.42 20.04
N GLY A 180 11.85 5.42 20.95
CA GLY A 180 12.69 6.58 20.76
C GLY A 180 12.19 7.50 19.64
N MET A 181 13.10 8.08 18.87
CA MET A 181 12.78 9.03 17.82
C MET A 181 12.23 8.34 16.58
N ILE A 182 10.97 8.65 16.20
CA ILE A 182 10.33 8.19 14.97
C ILE A 182 10.34 9.32 13.94
N ALA A 183 10.81 9.01 12.72
CA ALA A 183 10.91 9.97 11.64
C ALA A 183 9.53 10.26 11.01
N PRO A 184 9.33 11.46 10.40
CA PRO A 184 8.06 11.82 9.78
C PRO A 184 7.57 10.82 8.73
N ALA A 185 8.46 10.30 7.91
CA ALA A 185 8.12 9.31 6.87
C ALA A 185 7.44 8.04 7.42
N ASP A 186 7.69 7.70 8.68
CA ASP A 186 7.15 6.51 9.32
C ASP A 186 5.78 6.74 9.97
N PHE A 187 5.51 7.95 10.50
CA PHE A 187 4.26 8.23 11.22
C PHE A 187 3.27 9.14 10.47
N LEU A 188 3.70 10.00 9.55
CA LEU A 188 2.79 10.85 8.77
C LEU A 188 1.69 10.06 8.04
N PRO A 189 1.98 8.89 7.44
CA PRO A 189 0.92 8.07 6.86
C PRO A 189 -0.13 7.60 7.88
N ALA A 190 0.23 7.45 9.16
CA ALA A 190 -0.71 7.12 10.23
C ALA A 190 -1.58 8.34 10.61
N ILE A 191 -0.99 9.53 10.67
CA ILE A 191 -1.69 10.81 10.86
C ILE A 191 -2.73 11.02 9.75
N GLU A 192 -2.34 10.86 8.49
CA GLU A 192 -3.23 11.01 7.32
C GLU A 192 -4.41 10.04 7.40
N GLN A 193 -4.13 8.76 7.64
CA GLN A 193 -5.16 7.72 7.72
C GLN A 193 -6.10 7.89 8.93
N ALA A 194 -5.63 8.51 9.99
CA ALA A 194 -6.43 8.87 11.16
C ALA A 194 -7.21 10.18 10.99
N GLY A 195 -6.98 10.94 9.90
CA GLY A 195 -7.60 12.24 9.68
C GLY A 195 -7.08 13.36 10.61
N LEU A 196 -5.86 13.22 11.13
CA LEU A 196 -5.29 14.09 12.17
C LEU A 196 -4.30 15.13 11.63
N LEU A 197 -4.26 15.38 10.30
CA LEU A 197 -3.35 16.35 9.69
C LEU A 197 -3.57 17.78 10.23
N GLU A 198 -4.81 18.19 10.37
CA GLU A 198 -5.16 19.50 10.93
C GLU A 198 -4.65 19.64 12.37
N ARG A 199 -4.86 18.60 13.17
CA ARG A 199 -4.40 18.58 14.56
C ARG A 199 -2.87 18.62 14.65
N LEU A 200 -2.18 17.89 13.80
CA LEU A 200 -0.71 17.98 13.68
C LEU A 200 -0.28 19.40 13.33
N ALA A 201 -0.92 20.04 12.34
CA ALA A 201 -0.60 21.41 11.95
C ALA A 201 -0.78 22.41 13.11
N GLU A 202 -1.87 22.31 13.88
CA GLU A 202 -2.09 23.13 15.08
C GLU A 202 -0.95 22.97 16.11
N VAL A 203 -0.56 21.73 16.42
CA VAL A 203 0.52 21.43 17.36
C VAL A 203 1.83 22.04 16.87
N MET A 204 2.18 21.84 15.60
CA MET A 204 3.40 22.37 15.00
C MET A 204 3.45 23.89 15.01
N ILE A 205 2.35 24.56 14.66
CA ILE A 205 2.21 26.02 14.67
C ILE A 205 2.35 26.54 16.11
N TYR A 206 1.62 25.96 17.06
CA TYR A 206 1.65 26.39 18.46
C TYR A 206 3.07 26.36 19.03
N HIS A 207 3.78 25.24 18.86
CA HIS A 207 5.14 25.10 19.34
C HIS A 207 6.13 26.04 18.63
N SER A 208 5.96 26.22 17.33
CA SER A 208 6.83 27.11 16.53
C SER A 208 6.68 28.57 16.97
N PHE A 209 5.46 29.05 17.20
CA PHE A 209 5.23 30.39 17.73
C PHE A 209 5.73 30.56 19.17
N THR A 210 5.65 29.52 19.98
CA THR A 210 6.17 29.56 21.33
C THR A 210 7.71 29.67 21.35
N ALA A 211 8.37 28.92 20.47
CA ALA A 211 9.82 28.94 20.33
C ALA A 211 10.36 30.30 19.80
N LEU A 212 9.59 31.02 18.97
CA LEU A 212 9.95 32.36 18.48
C LEU A 212 9.91 33.45 19.57
N LYS A 213 9.22 33.19 20.68
CA LYS A 213 9.11 34.16 21.81
C LYS A 213 10.19 33.94 22.87
N ALA A 214 10.90 32.83 22.81
CA ALA A 214 11.97 32.46 23.76
C ALA A 214 13.34 32.96 23.27
#